data_f6d99eef56ae7a6f686f2f38fbebf210
#
_entry.id   f6d99eef56ae7a6f686f2f38fbebf210
#
_cell.length_a   1.000
_cell.length_b   1.000
_cell.length_c   1.000
_cell.angle_alpha   90.00
_cell.angle_beta   90.00
_cell.angle_gamma   90.00
#
_symmetry.space_group_name_H-M   'P 1'
#
loop_
_entity.id
_entity.type
_entity.pdbx_description
1 polymer ?
#
loop_
_entity_poly.entity_id
_entity_poly.type
_entity_poly.pdbx_seq_one_letter_code
_entity_poly.pdbx_strand_id
1 'polypeptide(L)'
;MAQTAATTTSAFGGFIKPAQAQNYFEKARYASSVMQLARQVPLGASGQEIVVPTGKATAGWVSEGGKKPTTETSIGVKGFTPHKIAAISVVSAEVVRANPGNYMELLQDEIAQSFAEAFDAAALHGDGPFDNAVSDTTKSVSLNPSPYDGVVGALRVLAQDGKKLSGFAFDRVIEADFLGEKDGVDRPLFVDTPLENTASVVTPGRIIGRSAFLGDGVSKDDVVGFAGDWSQLVWGTVGGIKFDVSTQATVTLNGQLVSLFENNLVAIRAEAEYGLLINDVESFVSITGTSGS
;
A
#
# COMPACT_ATOMS: atom_id res chain seq x y z
N MET A 1 -22.45 -42.30 -29.12
CA MET A 1 -21.93 -40.93 -29.01
C MET A 1 -20.99 -40.93 -27.82
N ALA A 2 -19.72 -40.68 -28.04
CA ALA A 2 -18.70 -40.75 -27.01
C ALA A 2 -18.89 -39.56 -26.04
N GLN A 3 -19.01 -39.86 -24.77
CA GLN A 3 -19.05 -38.91 -23.69
C GLN A 3 -17.68 -38.21 -23.65
N THR A 4 -17.66 -36.94 -24.03
CA THR A 4 -16.45 -36.12 -23.95
C THR A 4 -16.05 -36.03 -22.50
N ALA A 5 -14.80 -36.37 -22.19
CA ALA A 5 -14.25 -36.39 -20.85
C ALA A 5 -14.49 -35.04 -20.16
N ALA A 6 -14.92 -35.09 -18.90
CA ALA A 6 -15.07 -33.92 -18.08
C ALA A 6 -13.76 -33.12 -18.07
N THR A 7 -13.85 -31.83 -18.34
CA THR A 7 -12.71 -30.91 -18.29
C THR A 7 -12.23 -30.88 -16.84
N THR A 8 -11.13 -31.54 -16.56
CA THR A 8 -10.57 -31.64 -15.20
C THR A 8 -9.93 -30.30 -14.80
N THR A 9 -9.79 -30.08 -13.50
CA THR A 9 -9.07 -28.93 -12.91
C THR A 9 -7.68 -28.68 -13.51
N SER A 10 -7.07 -29.71 -14.12
CA SER A 10 -5.81 -29.59 -14.86
C SER A 10 -5.93 -28.74 -16.14
N ALA A 11 -7.11 -28.62 -16.74
CA ALA A 11 -7.34 -27.76 -17.91
C ALA A 11 -7.35 -26.27 -17.51
N PHE A 12 -7.70 -25.97 -16.25
CA PHE A 12 -7.66 -24.63 -15.69
C PHE A 12 -6.34 -24.32 -14.96
N GLY A 13 -5.59 -25.33 -14.51
CA GLY A 13 -4.27 -25.18 -13.89
C GLY A 13 -3.20 -24.57 -14.82
N GLY A 14 -3.50 -24.47 -16.12
CA GLY A 14 -2.64 -23.78 -17.10
C GLY A 14 -2.89 -22.26 -17.21
N PHE A 15 -3.94 -21.75 -16.56
CA PHE A 15 -4.30 -20.33 -16.68
C PHE A 15 -3.42 -19.39 -15.85
N ILE A 16 -2.83 -19.88 -14.76
CA ILE A 16 -1.95 -19.04 -13.93
C ILE A 16 -0.70 -19.83 -13.58
N LYS A 17 0.39 -19.56 -14.29
CA LYS A 17 1.70 -20.10 -13.94
C LYS A 17 2.27 -19.30 -12.75
N PRO A 18 3.11 -19.89 -11.87
CA PRO A 18 3.76 -19.18 -10.77
C PRO A 18 4.47 -17.87 -11.18
N ALA A 19 5.03 -17.84 -12.40
CA ALA A 19 5.64 -16.63 -12.97
C ALA A 19 4.63 -15.50 -13.25
N GLN A 20 3.37 -15.82 -13.51
CA GLN A 20 2.31 -14.82 -13.71
C GLN A 20 1.80 -14.27 -12.37
N ALA A 21 1.71 -15.11 -11.33
CA ALA A 21 1.35 -14.64 -9.99
C ALA A 21 2.33 -13.58 -9.46
N GLN A 22 3.61 -13.67 -9.82
CA GLN A 22 4.62 -12.67 -9.48
C GLN A 22 4.37 -11.34 -10.18
N ASN A 23 3.93 -11.34 -11.43
CA ASN A 23 3.59 -10.11 -12.16
C ASN A 23 2.39 -9.38 -11.53
N TYR A 24 1.38 -10.09 -11.04
CA TYR A 24 0.23 -9.45 -10.36
C TYR A 24 0.60 -8.89 -8.99
N PHE A 25 1.52 -9.51 -8.29
CA PHE A 25 2.07 -8.97 -7.06
C PHE A 25 2.82 -7.65 -7.32
N GLU A 26 3.64 -7.59 -8.37
CA GLU A 26 4.31 -6.34 -8.78
C GLU A 26 3.29 -5.26 -9.18
N LYS A 27 2.20 -5.62 -9.88
CA LYS A 27 1.12 -4.68 -10.21
C LYS A 27 0.44 -4.13 -8.94
N ALA A 28 0.12 -4.98 -7.97
CA ALA A 28 -0.42 -4.54 -6.68
C ALA A 28 0.55 -3.59 -5.95
N ARG A 29 1.84 -3.91 -5.95
CA ARG A 29 2.86 -3.04 -5.37
C ARG A 29 2.93 -1.67 -6.04
N TYR A 30 2.82 -1.61 -7.37
CA TYR A 30 2.80 -0.34 -8.11
C TYR A 30 1.48 0.44 -7.95
N ALA A 31 0.41 -0.22 -7.52
CA ALA A 31 -0.87 0.43 -7.25
C ALA A 31 -0.96 1.00 -5.82
N SER A 32 -0.10 0.60 -4.90
CA SER A 32 -0.10 1.06 -3.51
C SER A 32 0.91 2.17 -3.29
N SER A 33 0.46 3.30 -2.75
CA SER A 33 1.32 4.41 -2.33
C SER A 33 2.21 4.04 -1.16
N VAL A 34 1.67 3.30 -0.19
CA VAL A 34 2.41 2.85 1.00
C VAL A 34 3.51 1.86 0.63
N MET A 35 3.21 0.87 -0.24
CA MET A 35 4.19 -0.13 -0.65
C MET A 35 5.37 0.46 -1.43
N GLN A 36 5.16 1.60 -2.10
CA GLN A 36 6.22 2.28 -2.83
C GLN A 36 7.09 3.17 -1.94
N LEU A 37 6.49 3.79 -0.92
CA LEU A 37 7.20 4.68 0.01
C LEU A 37 7.94 3.91 1.10
N ALA A 38 7.34 2.85 1.60
CA ALA A 38 7.82 2.09 2.75
C ALA A 38 8.80 0.98 2.36
N ARG A 39 9.55 0.52 3.34
CA ARG A 39 10.54 -0.55 3.15
C ARG A 39 9.88 -1.92 3.18
N GLN A 40 10.07 -2.70 2.12
CA GLN A 40 9.70 -4.11 2.10
C GLN A 40 10.72 -4.98 2.83
N VAL A 41 10.25 -5.94 3.61
CA VAL A 41 11.07 -6.98 4.23
C VAL A 41 10.46 -8.37 3.97
N PRO A 42 11.27 -9.43 3.92
CA PRO A 42 10.74 -10.78 3.86
C PRO A 42 9.87 -11.06 5.08
N LEU A 43 8.70 -11.68 4.88
CA LEU A 43 7.78 -12.07 5.95
C LEU A 43 7.59 -13.58 5.91
N GLY A 44 7.83 -14.24 7.04
CA GLY A 44 7.52 -15.66 7.20
C GLY A 44 6.06 -15.89 7.60
N ALA A 45 5.55 -17.09 7.38
CA ALA A 45 4.17 -17.45 7.76
C ALA A 45 3.90 -17.33 9.28
N SER A 46 4.95 -17.40 10.11
CA SER A 46 4.87 -17.22 11.58
C SER A 46 5.09 -15.78 12.03
N GLY A 47 5.19 -14.84 11.09
CA GLY A 47 5.58 -13.46 11.38
C GLY A 47 7.09 -13.22 11.27
N GLN A 48 7.50 -12.00 11.49
CA GLN A 48 8.89 -11.55 11.45
C GLN A 48 9.17 -10.63 12.63
N GLU A 49 10.32 -10.79 13.25
CA GLU A 49 10.81 -9.87 14.26
C GLU A 49 11.87 -8.95 13.67
N ILE A 50 11.77 -7.67 13.99
CA ILE A 50 12.72 -6.65 13.57
C ILE A 50 13.36 -6.03 14.81
N VAL A 51 14.67 -5.96 14.79
CA VAL A 51 15.45 -5.29 15.84
C VAL A 51 15.42 -3.79 15.60
N VAL A 52 14.95 -3.04 16.58
CA VAL A 52 14.82 -1.59 16.52
C VAL A 52 15.67 -0.97 17.64
N PRO A 53 16.61 -0.06 17.31
CA PRO A 53 17.34 0.67 18.34
C PRO A 53 16.38 1.64 19.05
N THR A 54 16.25 1.52 20.37
CA THR A 54 15.36 2.35 21.20
C THR A 54 16.08 3.53 21.85
N GLY A 55 17.40 3.62 21.73
CA GLY A 55 18.22 4.71 22.26
C GLY A 55 19.19 5.28 21.23
N LYS A 56 19.43 6.58 21.31
CA LYS A 56 20.49 7.25 20.52
C LYS A 56 21.78 7.23 21.31
N ALA A 57 22.89 6.85 20.67
CA ALA A 57 24.20 6.97 21.26
C ALA A 57 24.56 8.47 21.42
N THR A 58 25.07 8.84 22.61
CA THR A 58 25.58 10.19 22.87
C THR A 58 27.10 10.21 22.70
N ALA A 59 27.60 11.16 21.90
CA ALA A 59 29.03 11.41 21.76
C ALA A 59 29.37 12.75 22.39
N GLY A 60 30.53 12.83 23.03
CA GLY A 60 31.02 14.07 23.61
C GLY A 60 32.52 14.25 23.34
N TRP A 61 32.96 15.49 23.24
CA TRP A 61 34.37 15.84 23.14
C TRP A 61 35.06 15.56 24.48
N VAL A 62 36.21 14.91 24.46
CA VAL A 62 36.95 14.53 25.65
C VAL A 62 38.40 15.00 25.50
N SER A 63 38.92 15.67 26.53
CA SER A 63 40.32 16.00 26.60
C SER A 63 41.19 14.79 26.80
N GLU A 64 42.49 14.92 26.55
CA GLU A 64 43.45 13.85 26.78
C GLU A 64 43.42 13.37 28.26
N GLY A 65 43.19 12.05 28.47
CA GLY A 65 42.97 11.48 29.79
C GLY A 65 41.59 11.67 30.43
N GLY A 66 40.65 12.39 29.75
CA GLY A 66 39.32 12.64 30.26
C GLY A 66 38.37 11.42 30.18
N LYS A 67 37.38 11.37 31.08
CA LYS A 67 36.35 10.30 31.11
C LYS A 67 35.47 10.41 29.88
N LYS A 68 35.35 9.30 29.15
CA LYS A 68 34.50 9.20 27.96
C LYS A 68 33.02 9.06 28.38
N PRO A 69 32.08 9.72 27.67
CA PRO A 69 30.65 9.51 27.92
C PRO A 69 30.27 8.06 27.62
N THR A 70 29.52 7.46 28.50
CA THR A 70 28.95 6.12 28.30
C THR A 70 27.49 6.26 27.96
N THR A 71 27.06 5.58 26.91
CA THR A 71 25.65 5.51 26.49
C THR A 71 25.18 4.09 26.66
N GLU A 72 24.09 3.90 27.38
CA GLU A 72 23.36 2.64 27.35
C GLU A 72 22.49 2.60 26.08
N THR A 73 22.87 1.78 25.13
CA THR A 73 22.06 1.50 23.94
C THR A 73 21.09 0.37 24.27
N SER A 74 19.82 0.67 24.32
CA SER A 74 18.79 -0.35 24.44
C SER A 74 18.30 -0.76 23.03
N ILE A 75 18.09 -2.05 22.88
CA ILE A 75 17.59 -2.66 21.66
C ILE A 75 16.20 -3.21 21.98
N GLY A 76 15.19 -2.76 21.24
CA GLY A 76 13.85 -3.32 21.26
C GLY A 76 13.66 -4.31 20.12
N VAL A 77 12.83 -5.31 20.33
CA VAL A 77 12.36 -6.20 19.29
C VAL A 77 10.90 -5.91 19.05
N LYS A 78 10.53 -5.62 17.80
CA LYS A 78 9.14 -5.48 17.37
C LYS A 78 8.83 -6.56 16.34
N GLY A 79 7.76 -7.30 16.59
CA GLY A 79 7.26 -8.32 15.67
C GLY A 79 6.03 -7.84 14.93
N PHE A 80 5.80 -8.40 13.76
CA PHE A 80 4.55 -8.25 13.03
C PHE A 80 4.18 -9.58 12.36
N THR A 81 2.88 -9.82 12.28
CA THR A 81 2.30 -11.06 11.78
C THR A 81 1.63 -10.84 10.44
N PRO A 82 1.60 -11.86 9.57
CA PRO A 82 0.84 -11.78 8.33
C PRO A 82 -0.67 -11.88 8.60
N HIS A 83 -1.42 -11.06 7.90
CA HIS A 83 -2.87 -11.09 7.86
C HIS A 83 -3.33 -11.37 6.43
N LYS A 84 -4.38 -12.19 6.30
CA LYS A 84 -4.89 -12.64 5.01
C LYS A 84 -5.91 -11.65 4.46
N ILE A 85 -5.70 -11.26 3.20
CA ILE A 85 -6.68 -10.59 2.36
C ILE A 85 -7.14 -11.54 1.27
N ALA A 86 -8.42 -11.53 0.94
CA ALA A 86 -8.98 -12.38 -0.10
C ALA A 86 -10.12 -11.70 -0.84
N ALA A 87 -10.25 -12.02 -2.13
CA ALA A 87 -11.37 -11.63 -2.97
C ALA A 87 -11.86 -12.83 -3.77
N ILE A 88 -13.16 -12.88 -4.01
CA ILE A 88 -13.78 -13.88 -4.88
C ILE A 88 -14.57 -13.17 -5.97
N SER A 89 -14.20 -13.41 -7.22
CA SER A 89 -14.95 -12.96 -8.38
C SER A 89 -15.68 -14.13 -9.02
N VAL A 90 -16.93 -13.94 -9.42
CA VAL A 90 -17.75 -14.96 -10.06
C VAL A 90 -18.12 -14.49 -11.46
N VAL A 91 -17.80 -15.32 -12.44
CA VAL A 91 -18.03 -15.04 -13.85
C VAL A 91 -18.73 -16.22 -14.53
N SER A 92 -19.43 -15.97 -15.64
CA SER A 92 -20.04 -17.04 -16.44
C SER A 92 -18.95 -17.91 -17.08
N ALA A 93 -19.17 -19.22 -17.11
CA ALA A 93 -18.28 -20.15 -17.79
C ALA A 93 -18.16 -19.86 -19.30
N GLU A 94 -19.16 -19.23 -19.90
CA GLU A 94 -19.14 -18.81 -21.29
C GLU A 94 -18.16 -17.65 -21.52
N VAL A 95 -18.16 -16.67 -20.62
CA VAL A 95 -17.21 -15.55 -20.65
C VAL A 95 -15.78 -16.04 -20.47
N VAL A 96 -15.54 -16.95 -19.52
CA VAL A 96 -14.21 -17.55 -19.31
C VAL A 96 -13.74 -18.30 -20.56
N ARG A 97 -14.65 -19.04 -21.22
CA ARG A 97 -14.35 -19.82 -22.45
C ARG A 97 -14.08 -18.91 -23.64
N ALA A 98 -14.87 -17.86 -23.81
CA ALA A 98 -14.73 -16.91 -24.90
C ALA A 98 -13.53 -15.96 -24.69
N ASN A 99 -13.19 -15.67 -23.42
CA ASN A 99 -12.15 -14.73 -22.97
C ASN A 99 -12.08 -13.45 -23.84
N PRO A 100 -13.18 -12.71 -24.01
CA PRO A 100 -13.23 -11.56 -24.88
C PRO A 100 -12.26 -10.48 -24.38
N GLY A 101 -11.37 -10.00 -25.25
CA GLY A 101 -10.46 -8.89 -24.93
C GLY A 101 -9.51 -9.16 -23.73
N ASN A 102 -9.10 -10.43 -23.50
CA ASN A 102 -8.31 -10.83 -22.33
C ASN A 102 -8.99 -10.51 -20.98
N TYR A 103 -10.30 -10.66 -20.91
CA TYR A 103 -11.09 -10.37 -19.71
C TYR A 103 -10.52 -10.95 -18.42
N MET A 104 -9.96 -12.16 -18.49
CA MET A 104 -9.36 -12.82 -17.33
C MET A 104 -8.11 -12.08 -16.80
N GLU A 105 -7.32 -11.50 -17.68
CA GLU A 105 -6.16 -10.71 -17.30
C GLU A 105 -6.59 -9.37 -16.70
N LEU A 106 -7.58 -8.71 -17.28
CA LEU A 106 -8.16 -7.47 -16.73
C LEU A 106 -8.74 -7.69 -15.32
N LEU A 107 -9.46 -8.81 -15.11
CA LEU A 107 -10.02 -9.15 -13.80
C LEU A 107 -8.93 -9.35 -12.72
N GLN A 108 -7.82 -9.97 -13.11
CA GLN A 108 -6.70 -10.17 -12.19
C GLN A 108 -5.99 -8.86 -11.85
N ASP A 109 -5.89 -7.94 -12.80
CA ASP A 109 -5.36 -6.60 -12.58
C ASP A 109 -6.25 -5.79 -11.63
N GLU A 110 -7.56 -5.88 -11.80
CA GLU A 110 -8.56 -5.23 -10.95
C GLU A 110 -8.50 -5.76 -9.50
N ILE A 111 -8.35 -7.07 -9.33
CA ILE A 111 -8.15 -7.69 -8.01
C ILE A 111 -6.84 -7.23 -7.37
N ALA A 112 -5.75 -7.16 -8.14
CA ALA A 112 -4.46 -6.70 -7.63
C ALA A 112 -4.53 -5.24 -7.16
N GLN A 113 -5.23 -4.38 -7.89
CA GLN A 113 -5.49 -3.00 -7.51
C GLN A 113 -6.34 -2.92 -6.24
N SER A 114 -7.44 -3.68 -6.14
CA SER A 114 -8.29 -3.72 -4.94
C SER A 114 -7.52 -4.17 -3.70
N PHE A 115 -6.56 -5.08 -3.83
CA PHE A 115 -5.69 -5.48 -2.73
C PHE A 115 -4.74 -4.36 -2.29
N ALA A 116 -4.22 -3.58 -3.24
CA ALA A 116 -3.39 -2.43 -2.95
C ALA A 116 -4.17 -1.33 -2.21
N GLU A 117 -5.38 -1.02 -2.68
CA GLU A 117 -6.26 -0.04 -2.04
C GLU A 117 -6.65 -0.46 -0.62
N ALA A 118 -7.03 -1.74 -0.43
CA ALA A 118 -7.35 -2.26 0.90
C ALA A 118 -6.14 -2.27 1.84
N PHE A 119 -4.94 -2.53 1.32
CA PHE A 119 -3.71 -2.45 2.10
C PHE A 119 -3.40 -0.99 2.49
N ASP A 120 -3.52 -0.04 1.56
CA ASP A 120 -3.31 1.38 1.83
C ASP A 120 -4.32 1.91 2.85
N ALA A 121 -5.61 1.58 2.73
CA ALA A 121 -6.63 1.93 3.71
C ALA A 121 -6.32 1.38 5.11
N ALA A 122 -5.87 0.13 5.20
CA ALA A 122 -5.48 -0.49 6.46
C ALA A 122 -4.23 0.16 7.08
N ALA A 123 -3.22 0.46 6.26
CA ALA A 123 -1.96 1.05 6.71
C ALA A 123 -2.10 2.53 7.09
N LEU A 124 -2.89 3.29 6.33
CA LEU A 124 -3.04 4.73 6.53
C LEU A 124 -4.11 5.07 7.56
N HIS A 125 -5.24 4.40 7.53
CA HIS A 125 -6.43 4.76 8.30
C HIS A 125 -6.85 3.75 9.37
N GLY A 126 -6.17 2.60 9.49
CA GLY A 126 -6.52 1.56 10.43
C GLY A 126 -7.76 0.73 10.05
N ASP A 127 -8.17 0.78 8.79
CA ASP A 127 -9.30 -0.01 8.27
C ASP A 127 -8.88 -1.48 8.01
N GLY A 128 -8.15 -2.06 8.92
CA GLY A 128 -7.59 -3.40 8.75
C GLY A 128 -7.15 -4.06 10.06
N PRO A 129 -6.50 -5.22 9.95
CA PRO A 129 -6.14 -6.02 11.10
C PRO A 129 -4.81 -5.63 11.76
N PHE A 130 -4.17 -4.53 11.34
CA PHE A 130 -2.87 -4.11 11.85
C PHE A 130 -2.99 -3.38 13.19
N ASP A 131 -1.96 -3.49 14.03
CA ASP A 131 -1.97 -2.93 15.39
C ASP A 131 -1.98 -1.40 15.42
N ASN A 132 -1.38 -0.75 14.41
CA ASN A 132 -1.27 0.71 14.30
C ASN A 132 -1.45 1.15 12.85
N ALA A 133 -1.93 2.37 12.69
CA ALA A 133 -2.06 3.06 11.42
C ALA A 133 -1.24 4.36 11.40
N VAL A 134 -1.00 4.90 10.22
CA VAL A 134 -0.32 6.21 10.09
C VAL A 134 -1.19 7.33 10.67
N SER A 135 -2.51 7.22 10.59
CA SER A 135 -3.47 8.16 11.18
C SER A 135 -3.46 8.23 12.70
N ASP A 136 -2.84 7.25 13.40
CA ASP A 136 -2.69 7.30 14.86
C ASP A 136 -1.72 8.39 15.34
N THR A 137 -1.07 9.09 14.42
CA THR A 137 -0.24 10.25 14.76
C THR A 137 -1.07 11.37 15.37
N THR A 138 -0.52 12.02 16.39
CA THR A 138 -1.15 13.21 17.00
C THR A 138 -0.95 14.51 16.20
N LYS A 139 -0.15 14.43 15.14
CA LYS A 139 0.25 15.60 14.33
C LYS A 139 -0.68 15.74 13.13
N SER A 140 -1.17 16.96 12.95
CA SER A 140 -2.01 17.32 11.81
C SER A 140 -1.65 18.70 11.28
N VAL A 141 -1.70 18.85 9.94
CA VAL A 141 -1.46 20.12 9.26
C VAL A 141 -2.49 20.28 8.15
N SER A 142 -3.03 21.51 8.02
CA SER A 142 -4.00 21.83 6.95
C SER A 142 -3.28 22.36 5.71
N LEU A 143 -3.79 21.97 4.53
CA LEU A 143 -3.39 22.57 3.24
C LEU A 143 -4.03 23.94 3.00
N ASN A 144 -5.03 24.31 3.78
CA ASN A 144 -5.70 25.60 3.63
C ASN A 144 -4.96 26.70 4.43
N PRO A 145 -4.82 27.94 3.93
CA PRO A 145 -5.33 28.43 2.64
C PRO A 145 -4.38 28.17 1.45
N SER A 146 -3.15 27.68 1.67
CA SER A 146 -2.16 27.43 0.63
C SER A 146 -1.61 26.00 0.74
N PRO A 147 -1.71 25.19 -0.29
CA PRO A 147 -1.08 23.87 -0.36
C PRO A 147 0.43 23.89 -0.08
N TYR A 148 1.14 24.93 -0.58
CA TYR A 148 2.57 25.11 -0.33
C TYR A 148 2.89 25.30 1.15
N ASP A 149 2.15 26.18 1.83
CA ASP A 149 2.37 26.45 3.26
C ASP A 149 2.02 25.22 4.11
N GLY A 150 1.01 24.44 3.73
CA GLY A 150 0.65 23.19 4.38
C GLY A 150 1.78 22.15 4.29
N VAL A 151 2.34 21.95 3.11
CA VAL A 151 3.47 21.02 2.89
C VAL A 151 4.72 21.46 3.67
N VAL A 152 5.04 22.76 3.67
CA VAL A 152 6.14 23.32 4.46
C VAL A 152 5.84 23.22 5.96
N GLY A 153 4.57 23.37 6.35
CA GLY A 153 4.09 23.17 7.72
C GLY A 153 4.36 21.75 8.22
N ALA A 154 4.06 20.74 7.42
CA ALA A 154 4.35 19.34 7.75
C ALA A 154 5.86 19.10 7.97
N LEU A 155 6.70 19.67 7.10
CA LEU A 155 8.16 19.62 7.29
C LEU A 155 8.58 20.27 8.62
N ARG A 156 7.99 21.42 8.96
CA ARG A 156 8.31 22.16 10.20
C ARG A 156 7.92 21.37 11.44
N VAL A 157 6.72 20.78 11.46
CA VAL A 157 6.22 20.00 12.60
C VAL A 157 7.12 18.79 12.84
N LEU A 158 7.51 18.05 11.81
CA LEU A 158 8.42 16.92 11.94
C LEU A 158 9.83 17.34 12.38
N ALA A 159 10.36 18.42 11.81
CA ALA A 159 11.69 18.92 12.15
C ALA A 159 11.80 19.39 13.61
N GLN A 160 10.73 19.98 14.17
CA GLN A 160 10.68 20.38 15.58
C GLN A 160 10.84 19.19 16.53
N ASP A 161 10.31 18.03 16.15
CA ASP A 161 10.46 16.78 16.91
C ASP A 161 11.73 16.00 16.54
N GLY A 162 12.61 16.57 15.74
CA GLY A 162 13.84 15.90 15.27
C GLY A 162 13.58 14.70 14.37
N LYS A 163 12.39 14.65 13.73
CA LYS A 163 12.01 13.63 12.76
C LYS A 163 12.35 14.09 11.34
N LYS A 164 12.43 13.13 10.43
CA LYS A 164 12.73 13.39 9.02
C LYS A 164 11.44 13.34 8.20
N LEU A 165 11.40 14.13 7.16
CA LEU A 165 10.40 14.00 6.11
C LEU A 165 11.06 13.34 4.89
N SER A 166 10.69 12.12 4.58
CA SER A 166 11.25 11.36 3.44
C SER A 166 10.33 11.37 2.22
N GLY A 167 9.00 11.46 2.42
CA GLY A 167 8.05 11.42 1.33
C GLY A 167 6.63 11.78 1.74
N PHE A 168 5.78 11.79 0.73
CA PHE A 168 4.36 12.12 0.82
C PHE A 168 3.51 11.04 0.16
N ALA A 169 2.38 10.69 0.76
CA ALA A 169 1.29 9.98 0.14
C ALA A 169 0.07 10.90 0.11
N PHE A 170 -0.47 11.15 -1.06
CA PHE A 170 -1.62 12.00 -1.25
C PHE A 170 -2.70 11.30 -2.07
N ASP A 171 -3.92 11.75 -1.91
CA ASP A 171 -4.99 11.37 -2.80
C ASP A 171 -4.89 12.15 -4.11
N ARG A 172 -5.31 11.51 -5.21
CA ARG A 172 -5.31 12.11 -6.54
C ARG A 172 -6.23 13.33 -6.64
N VAL A 173 -7.24 13.41 -5.78
CA VAL A 173 -8.20 14.54 -5.76
C VAL A 173 -7.50 15.89 -5.63
N ILE A 174 -6.37 15.97 -4.90
CA ILE A 174 -5.64 17.22 -4.68
C ILE A 174 -4.55 17.52 -5.72
N GLU A 175 -4.42 16.68 -6.75
CA GLU A 175 -3.42 16.88 -7.82
C GLU A 175 -3.59 18.24 -8.52
N ALA A 176 -4.86 18.60 -8.81
CA ALA A 176 -5.17 19.88 -9.44
C ALA A 176 -4.75 21.08 -8.59
N ASP A 177 -4.91 20.99 -7.27
CA ASP A 177 -4.53 22.05 -6.34
C ASP A 177 -3.02 22.24 -6.31
N PHE A 178 -2.26 21.12 -6.33
CA PHE A 178 -0.80 21.16 -6.38
C PHE A 178 -0.25 21.66 -7.72
N LEU A 179 -0.90 21.35 -8.82
CA LEU A 179 -0.53 21.87 -10.14
C LEU A 179 -0.91 23.34 -10.29
N GLY A 180 -1.97 23.76 -9.62
CA GLY A 180 -2.43 25.16 -9.58
C GLY A 180 -1.55 26.05 -8.71
N GLU A 181 -0.92 25.50 -7.68
CA GLU A 181 -0.01 26.22 -6.78
C GLU A 181 1.35 26.42 -7.43
N LYS A 182 1.71 27.68 -7.64
CA LYS A 182 2.95 28.04 -8.32
C LYS A 182 3.83 28.89 -7.41
N ASP A 183 5.14 28.72 -7.54
CA ASP A 183 6.09 29.61 -6.90
C ASP A 183 6.16 30.98 -7.63
N GLY A 184 6.91 31.91 -7.06
CA GLY A 184 7.09 33.26 -7.63
C GLY A 184 7.74 33.31 -9.03
N VAL A 185 8.08 32.17 -9.62
CA VAL A 185 8.63 31.99 -10.99
C VAL A 185 7.82 31.01 -11.81
N ASP A 186 6.53 30.83 -11.52
CA ASP A 186 5.57 29.99 -12.24
C ASP A 186 5.89 28.48 -12.26
N ARG A 187 6.68 27.96 -11.30
CA ARG A 187 6.92 26.52 -11.21
C ARG A 187 5.85 25.84 -10.34
N PRO A 188 5.25 24.72 -10.79
CA PRO A 188 4.26 24.00 -10.00
C PRO A 188 4.87 23.38 -8.75
N LEU A 189 4.07 23.23 -7.69
CA LEU A 189 4.46 22.58 -6.44
C LEU A 189 4.76 21.08 -6.65
N PHE A 190 3.95 20.42 -7.44
CA PHE A 190 4.12 19.02 -7.80
C PHE A 190 4.81 18.91 -9.16
N VAL A 191 5.83 18.10 -9.24
CA VAL A 191 6.56 17.81 -10.48
C VAL A 191 6.45 16.33 -10.76
N ASP A 192 5.78 15.99 -11.85
CA ASP A 192 5.64 14.62 -12.31
C ASP A 192 7.01 14.00 -12.59
N THR A 193 7.16 12.75 -12.20
CA THR A 193 8.31 11.95 -12.59
C THR A 193 7.85 10.99 -13.69
N PRO A 194 8.59 10.88 -14.82
CA PRO A 194 8.21 9.93 -15.86
C PRO A 194 8.00 8.54 -15.29
N LEU A 195 6.89 7.91 -15.64
CA LEU A 195 6.56 6.55 -15.25
C LEU A 195 7.53 5.59 -15.93
N GLU A 196 8.36 4.91 -15.17
CA GLU A 196 9.19 3.81 -15.69
C GLU A 196 8.32 2.61 -16.09
N ASN A 197 7.13 2.51 -15.48
CA ASN A 197 6.16 1.45 -15.76
C ASN A 197 4.78 2.07 -15.99
N THR A 198 4.26 1.95 -17.22
CA THR A 198 2.94 2.45 -17.64
C THR A 198 1.76 1.73 -16.95
N ALA A 199 2.02 0.65 -16.21
CA ALA A 199 1.01 -0.08 -15.44
C ALA A 199 0.81 0.47 -14.02
N SER A 200 1.55 1.51 -13.61
CA SER A 200 1.37 2.13 -12.29
C SER A 200 0.08 2.93 -12.25
N VAL A 201 -0.81 2.60 -11.31
CA VAL A 201 -2.04 3.34 -11.03
C VAL A 201 -1.74 4.60 -10.20
N VAL A 202 -0.67 4.54 -9.41
CA VAL A 202 -0.21 5.65 -8.58
C VAL A 202 0.69 6.57 -9.40
N THR A 203 0.42 7.88 -9.37
CA THR A 203 1.25 8.88 -10.06
C THR A 203 2.46 9.25 -9.20
N PRO A 204 3.68 8.87 -9.62
CA PRO A 204 4.89 9.26 -8.92
C PRO A 204 5.28 10.70 -9.27
N GLY A 205 5.72 11.43 -8.28
CA GLY A 205 6.20 12.79 -8.49
C GLY A 205 7.09 13.27 -7.33
N ARG A 206 7.36 14.56 -7.31
CA ARG A 206 8.14 15.20 -6.25
C ARG A 206 7.48 16.48 -5.77
N ILE A 207 7.44 16.63 -4.45
CA ILE A 207 7.03 17.85 -3.77
C ILE A 207 8.20 18.31 -2.92
N ILE A 208 8.63 19.55 -3.08
CA ILE A 208 9.81 20.14 -2.40
C ILE A 208 11.06 19.23 -2.42
N GLY A 209 11.27 18.54 -3.57
CA GLY A 209 12.42 17.65 -3.78
C GLY A 209 12.35 16.27 -3.12
N ARG A 210 11.21 15.89 -2.49
CA ARG A 210 10.97 14.59 -1.88
C ARG A 210 9.98 13.78 -2.70
N SER A 211 10.05 12.46 -2.62
CA SER A 211 9.14 11.57 -3.31
C SER A 211 7.71 11.81 -2.85
N ALA A 212 6.80 11.92 -3.79
CA ALA A 212 5.37 12.03 -3.55
C ALA A 212 4.64 11.04 -4.47
N PHE A 213 3.66 10.34 -3.93
CA PHE A 213 2.83 9.41 -4.67
C PHE A 213 1.37 9.83 -4.51
N LEU A 214 0.69 9.97 -5.65
CA LEU A 214 -0.72 10.30 -5.74
C LEU A 214 -1.47 9.01 -6.10
N GLY A 215 -2.24 8.48 -5.14
CA GLY A 215 -2.99 7.23 -5.29
C GLY A 215 -4.45 7.42 -4.94
N ASP A 216 -5.29 6.51 -5.42
CA ASP A 216 -6.70 6.45 -5.04
C ASP A 216 -6.82 5.79 -3.65
N GLY A 217 -7.77 6.25 -2.82
CA GLY A 217 -8.03 5.67 -1.49
C GLY A 217 -7.06 6.09 -0.38
N VAL A 218 -6.25 7.14 -0.61
CA VAL A 218 -5.41 7.75 0.43
C VAL A 218 -6.21 8.73 1.28
N SER A 219 -7.28 9.32 0.73
CA SER A 219 -8.16 10.24 1.47
C SER A 219 -9.21 9.49 2.28
N LYS A 220 -9.51 10.03 3.46
CA LYS A 220 -10.63 9.62 4.30
C LYS A 220 -11.03 10.77 5.21
N ASP A 221 -12.34 11.04 5.27
CA ASP A 221 -12.89 12.20 5.99
C ASP A 221 -12.20 13.49 5.51
N ASP A 222 -11.62 14.27 6.43
CA ASP A 222 -10.91 15.52 6.12
C ASP A 222 -9.43 15.30 5.76
N VAL A 223 -8.91 14.05 5.89
CA VAL A 223 -7.53 13.74 5.60
C VAL A 223 -7.37 13.48 4.10
N VAL A 224 -6.52 14.25 3.45
CA VAL A 224 -6.23 14.13 2.00
C VAL A 224 -4.85 13.55 1.72
N GLY A 225 -4.05 13.32 2.76
CA GLY A 225 -2.74 12.72 2.61
C GLY A 225 -1.95 12.62 3.89
N PHE A 226 -0.77 12.07 3.76
CA PHE A 226 0.19 11.86 4.85
C PHE A 226 1.60 12.24 4.44
N ALA A 227 2.34 12.81 5.37
CA ALA A 227 3.74 13.11 5.22
C ALA A 227 4.54 12.50 6.36
N GLY A 228 5.77 12.03 6.12
CA GLY A 228 6.54 11.46 7.22
C GLY A 228 7.84 10.78 6.82
N ASP A 229 8.44 10.13 7.80
CA ASP A 229 9.60 9.26 7.61
C ASP A 229 9.15 7.82 7.32
N TRP A 230 8.95 7.54 6.05
CA TRP A 230 8.51 6.23 5.58
C TRP A 230 9.49 5.08 5.86
N SER A 231 10.71 5.40 6.28
CA SER A 231 11.65 4.38 6.75
C SER A 231 11.24 3.73 8.09
N GLN A 232 10.33 4.40 8.83
CA GLN A 232 9.74 3.90 10.07
C GLN A 232 8.57 2.94 9.82
N LEU A 233 8.09 2.83 8.60
CA LEU A 233 7.07 1.88 8.19
C LEU A 233 7.72 0.75 7.41
N VAL A 234 7.42 -0.47 7.84
CA VAL A 234 7.94 -1.69 7.22
C VAL A 234 6.75 -2.60 6.89
N TRP A 235 6.76 -3.14 5.70
CA TRP A 235 5.76 -4.10 5.27
C TRP A 235 6.39 -5.37 4.69
N GLY A 236 5.62 -6.45 4.68
CA GLY A 236 6.07 -7.71 4.13
C GLY A 236 4.92 -8.53 3.58
N THR A 237 5.23 -9.53 2.77
CA THR A 237 4.25 -10.47 2.21
C THR A 237 4.77 -11.89 2.31
N VAL A 238 3.84 -12.83 2.45
CA VAL A 238 4.10 -14.27 2.43
C VAL A 238 3.70 -14.82 1.06
N GLY A 239 4.67 -14.93 0.15
CA GLY A 239 4.54 -15.67 -1.11
C GLY A 239 3.78 -14.99 -2.25
N GLY A 240 3.31 -13.74 -2.11
CA GLY A 240 2.59 -13.02 -3.18
C GLY A 240 1.11 -13.41 -3.29
N ILE A 241 0.46 -13.01 -4.41
CA ILE A 241 -0.96 -13.26 -4.65
C ILE A 241 -1.15 -14.66 -5.24
N LYS A 242 -2.03 -15.45 -4.62
CA LYS A 242 -2.41 -16.79 -5.08
C LYS A 242 -3.81 -16.76 -5.68
N PHE A 243 -3.98 -17.39 -6.81
CA PHE A 243 -5.28 -17.51 -7.48
C PHE A 243 -5.72 -18.98 -7.54
N ASP A 244 -6.95 -19.22 -7.14
CA ASP A 244 -7.62 -20.53 -7.25
C ASP A 244 -8.89 -20.37 -8.07
N VAL A 245 -9.17 -21.36 -8.91
CA VAL A 245 -10.36 -21.39 -9.78
C VAL A 245 -11.23 -22.60 -9.44
N SER A 246 -12.53 -22.38 -9.26
CA SER A 246 -13.49 -23.44 -8.98
C SER A 246 -14.75 -23.30 -9.83
N THR A 247 -15.23 -24.43 -10.33
CA THR A 247 -16.51 -24.56 -11.06
C THR A 247 -17.57 -25.35 -10.27
N GLN A 248 -17.20 -25.88 -9.10
CA GLN A 248 -18.04 -26.80 -8.34
C GLN A 248 -18.38 -26.28 -6.94
N ALA A 249 -17.85 -25.14 -6.55
CA ALA A 249 -18.11 -24.55 -5.25
C ALA A 249 -19.53 -23.95 -5.17
N THR A 250 -19.98 -23.74 -3.95
CA THR A 250 -21.13 -22.88 -3.65
C THR A 250 -20.60 -21.59 -3.05
N VAL A 251 -21.04 -20.46 -3.57
CA VAL A 251 -20.62 -19.12 -3.13
C VAL A 251 -21.82 -18.29 -2.74
N THR A 252 -21.61 -17.33 -1.85
CA THR A 252 -22.66 -16.37 -1.49
C THR A 252 -22.60 -15.16 -2.42
N LEU A 253 -23.64 -14.96 -3.22
CA LEU A 253 -23.83 -13.79 -4.07
C LEU A 253 -25.06 -13.03 -3.59
N ASN A 254 -24.91 -11.74 -3.33
CA ASN A 254 -26.02 -10.87 -2.86
C ASN A 254 -26.79 -11.47 -1.64
N GLY A 255 -26.06 -12.13 -0.74
CA GLY A 255 -26.63 -12.76 0.45
C GLY A 255 -27.32 -14.11 0.20
N GLN A 256 -27.27 -14.66 -1.00
CA GLN A 256 -27.85 -15.97 -1.35
C GLN A 256 -26.75 -16.98 -1.72
N LEU A 257 -26.94 -18.21 -1.31
CA LEU A 257 -26.07 -19.33 -1.71
C LEU A 257 -26.37 -19.71 -3.16
N VAL A 258 -25.34 -19.66 -4.00
CA VAL A 258 -25.42 -19.98 -5.41
C VAL A 258 -24.47 -21.14 -5.71
N SER A 259 -25.00 -22.23 -6.26
CA SER A 259 -24.21 -23.35 -6.77
C SER A 259 -23.60 -22.96 -8.12
N LEU A 260 -22.27 -22.95 -8.21
CA LEU A 260 -21.58 -22.62 -9.45
C LEU A 260 -21.86 -23.64 -10.56
N PHE A 261 -21.99 -24.91 -10.19
CA PHE A 261 -22.23 -25.97 -11.13
C PHE A 261 -23.62 -25.88 -11.80
N GLU A 262 -24.67 -25.64 -11.01
CA GLU A 262 -26.05 -25.50 -11.52
C GLU A 262 -26.25 -24.28 -12.38
N ASN A 263 -25.51 -23.19 -12.12
CA ASN A 263 -25.68 -21.92 -12.81
C ASN A 263 -24.64 -21.69 -13.91
N ASN A 264 -23.80 -22.69 -14.23
CA ASN A 264 -22.73 -22.57 -15.22
C ASN A 264 -21.79 -21.39 -14.96
N LEU A 265 -21.37 -21.25 -13.68
CA LEU A 265 -20.50 -20.17 -13.20
C LEU A 265 -19.11 -20.71 -12.83
N VAL A 266 -18.15 -19.81 -12.84
CA VAL A 266 -16.76 -20.03 -12.42
C VAL A 266 -16.43 -19.00 -11.34
N ALA A 267 -15.93 -19.45 -10.20
CA ALA A 267 -15.38 -18.57 -9.18
C ALA A 267 -13.86 -18.55 -9.27
N ILE A 268 -13.31 -17.33 -9.20
CA ILE A 268 -11.89 -17.07 -9.11
C ILE A 268 -11.64 -16.46 -7.74
N ARG A 269 -10.86 -17.13 -6.90
CA ARG A 269 -10.46 -16.68 -5.59
C ARG A 269 -9.02 -16.21 -5.64
N ALA A 270 -8.79 -14.99 -5.21
CA ALA A 270 -7.45 -14.45 -4.97
C ALA A 270 -7.20 -14.33 -3.48
N GLU A 271 -6.02 -14.71 -3.02
CA GLU A 271 -5.58 -14.60 -1.64
C GLU A 271 -4.15 -14.04 -1.59
N ALA A 272 -3.90 -13.14 -0.65
CA ALA A 272 -2.56 -12.68 -0.31
C ALA A 272 -2.43 -12.53 1.21
N GLU A 273 -1.20 -12.52 1.70
CA GLU A 273 -0.91 -12.33 3.11
C GLU A 273 0.09 -11.18 3.25
N TYR A 274 -0.35 -10.13 3.95
CA TYR A 274 0.46 -8.93 4.20
C TYR A 274 0.64 -8.70 5.69
N GLY A 275 1.80 -8.20 6.07
CA GLY A 275 2.09 -7.71 7.41
C GLY A 275 2.59 -6.27 7.34
N LEU A 276 2.27 -5.51 8.38
CA LEU A 276 2.66 -4.11 8.54
C LEU A 276 3.22 -3.89 9.94
N LEU A 277 4.27 -3.09 10.03
CA LEU A 277 4.82 -2.60 11.29
C LEU A 277 5.16 -1.12 11.15
N ILE A 278 4.57 -0.30 12.00
CA ILE A 278 4.95 1.10 12.17
C ILE A 278 5.82 1.20 13.42
N ASN A 279 7.06 1.56 13.22
CA ASN A 279 8.01 1.67 14.33
C ASN A 279 7.71 2.86 15.23
N ASP A 280 7.33 3.98 14.62
CA ASP A 280 7.06 5.23 15.32
C ASP A 280 5.99 6.03 14.56
N VAL A 281 4.76 6.02 15.07
CA VAL A 281 3.63 6.73 14.47
C VAL A 281 3.81 8.24 14.50
N GLU A 282 4.55 8.77 15.50
CA GLU A 282 4.85 10.18 15.62
C GLU A 282 5.91 10.68 14.62
N SER A 283 6.42 9.80 13.76
CA SER A 283 7.23 10.15 12.61
C SER A 283 6.41 10.53 11.37
N PHE A 284 5.09 10.58 11.52
CA PHE A 284 4.14 10.96 10.47
C PHE A 284 3.30 12.17 10.86
N VAL A 285 2.69 12.79 9.87
CA VAL A 285 1.76 13.93 9.99
C VAL A 285 0.58 13.66 9.07
N SER A 286 -0.63 13.77 9.60
CA SER A 286 -1.86 13.78 8.80
C SER A 286 -2.02 15.14 8.13
N ILE A 287 -2.35 15.14 6.85
CA ILE A 287 -2.57 16.36 6.10
C ILE A 287 -4.05 16.46 5.79
N THR A 288 -4.66 17.53 6.28
CA THR A 288 -6.08 17.81 6.07
C THR A 288 -6.27 18.86 4.96
N GLY A 289 -7.32 18.70 4.18
CA GLY A 289 -7.69 19.60 3.10
C GLY A 289 -9.17 19.55 2.85
N THR A 290 -9.72 20.45 2.07
CA THR A 290 -11.05 20.28 1.52
C THR A 290 -10.96 19.24 0.41
N SER A 291 -11.45 18.01 0.65
CA SER A 291 -11.79 17.12 -0.44
C SER A 291 -12.82 17.88 -1.27
N GLY A 292 -12.50 18.19 -2.53
CA GLY A 292 -13.42 18.89 -3.41
C GLY A 292 -14.77 18.17 -3.45
N SER A 293 -15.79 18.84 -2.95
CA SER A 293 -17.18 18.39 -2.99
C SER A 293 -17.75 18.60 -4.39
#